data_938607b649774bd818b0848b283558c6
#
_entry.id   938607b649774bd818b0848b283558c6
#
_cell.length_a   1.000
_cell.length_b   1.000
_cell.length_c   1.000
_cell.angle_alpha   90.00
_cell.angle_beta   90.00
_cell.angle_gamma   90.00
#
_symmetry.space_group_name_H-M   'P 1'
#
loop_
_entity.id
_entity.type
_entity.pdbx_description
1 polymer ?
#
loop_
_entity_poly.entity_id
_entity_poly.type
_entity_poly.pdbx_seq_one_letter_code
_entity_poly.pdbx_strand_id
1 'polypeptide(L)'
;MLGAMTAVILDCDPGHDDAIALLLTLGSPGLTLLGVTTVSGNQTLEKTTANAIRVLDHVGRTEIPVAAGAPRPLIRERHTAAEVHGESGLDGPRLPPPSRAPEPVHAIDWIASTVSASPDPVTLVATGPLTNVGLLLARYPEVESRLERIVLMGGAIGEGNTTPAATGISGRPT
;
A
#
# COMPACT_ATOMS: atom_id res chain seq x y z
N MET A 1 11.99 23.81 -17.49
CA MET A 1 11.11 22.70 -17.90
C MET A 1 10.75 21.93 -16.63
N LEU A 2 9.49 21.90 -16.24
CA LEU A 2 9.01 20.98 -15.21
C LEU A 2 9.21 19.57 -15.78
N GLY A 3 10.03 18.74 -15.11
CA GLY A 3 10.20 17.35 -15.50
C GLY A 3 8.85 16.63 -15.53
N ALA A 4 8.73 15.57 -16.33
CA ALA A 4 7.52 14.74 -16.33
C ALA A 4 7.25 14.24 -14.92
N MET A 5 6.00 14.38 -14.44
CA MET A 5 5.59 13.89 -13.13
C MET A 5 5.46 12.36 -13.21
N THR A 6 5.97 11.66 -12.21
CA THR A 6 5.84 10.20 -12.13
C THR A 6 4.47 9.84 -11.55
N ALA A 7 3.68 9.10 -12.31
CA ALA A 7 2.42 8.54 -11.85
C ALA A 7 2.68 7.40 -10.85
N VAL A 8 2.09 7.46 -9.66
CA VAL A 8 2.34 6.54 -8.55
C VAL A 8 1.04 5.96 -8.02
N ILE A 9 1.02 4.65 -7.79
CA ILE A 9 0.06 3.98 -6.92
C ILE A 9 0.83 3.52 -5.68
N LEU A 10 0.31 3.83 -4.49
CA LEU A 10 0.89 3.40 -3.21
C LEU A 10 0.09 2.23 -2.65
N ASP A 11 0.72 1.04 -2.55
CA ASP A 11 0.18 -0.16 -1.91
C ASP A 11 0.81 -0.31 -0.52
N CYS A 12 0.00 -0.18 0.54
CA CYS A 12 0.49 0.00 1.90
C CYS A 12 -0.42 -0.65 2.94
N ASP A 13 0.07 -0.77 4.17
CA ASP A 13 -0.70 -1.24 5.33
C ASP A 13 -0.66 -0.23 6.48
N PRO A 14 -1.25 0.98 6.32
CA PRO A 14 -0.93 2.17 7.10
C PRO A 14 -0.77 1.96 8.60
N GLY A 15 0.52 1.93 8.96
CA GLY A 15 1.09 2.25 10.24
C GLY A 15 1.66 3.67 10.23
N HIS A 16 2.53 3.99 11.18
CA HIS A 16 3.11 5.34 11.33
C HIS A 16 4.01 5.72 10.14
N ASP A 17 4.83 4.80 9.68
CA ASP A 17 5.75 4.97 8.56
C ASP A 17 5.02 5.09 7.21
N ASP A 18 3.99 4.28 6.97
CA ASP A 18 3.15 4.41 5.78
C ASP A 18 2.38 5.72 5.74
N ALA A 19 1.92 6.21 6.91
CA ALA A 19 1.30 7.53 6.98
C ALA A 19 2.27 8.63 6.52
N ILE A 20 3.55 8.53 6.95
CA ILE A 20 4.59 9.46 6.49
C ILE A 20 4.89 9.27 5.00
N ALA A 21 4.98 8.03 4.52
CA ALA A 21 5.20 7.75 3.09
C ALA A 21 4.07 8.35 2.21
N LEU A 22 2.83 8.25 2.67
CA LEU A 22 1.67 8.85 2.01
C LEU A 22 1.77 10.38 1.97
N LEU A 23 2.09 11.02 3.10
CA LEU A 23 2.30 12.47 3.18
C LEU A 23 3.46 12.93 2.31
N LEU A 24 4.57 12.19 2.30
CA LEU A 24 5.73 12.46 1.45
C LEU A 24 5.35 12.39 -0.03
N THR A 25 4.60 11.37 -0.44
CA THR A 25 4.15 11.22 -1.83
C THR A 25 3.29 12.41 -2.26
N LEU A 26 2.36 12.83 -1.39
CA LEU A 26 1.48 13.98 -1.65
C LEU A 26 2.23 15.33 -1.68
N GLY A 27 3.28 15.46 -0.85
CA GLY A 27 4.10 16.67 -0.77
C GLY A 27 5.21 16.75 -1.84
N SER A 28 5.42 15.70 -2.62
CA SER A 28 6.51 15.64 -3.61
C SER A 28 6.05 16.20 -4.97
N PRO A 29 6.60 17.32 -5.43
CA PRO A 29 6.12 17.99 -6.65
C PRO A 29 6.39 17.20 -7.94
N GLY A 30 7.26 16.19 -7.89
CA GLY A 30 7.58 15.29 -9.02
C GLY A 30 6.69 14.05 -9.09
N LEU A 31 5.75 13.87 -8.16
CA LEU A 31 4.90 12.69 -8.06
C LEU A 31 3.42 13.07 -8.26
N THR A 32 2.68 12.20 -8.95
CA THR A 32 1.23 12.24 -9.02
C THR A 32 0.67 10.98 -8.39
N LEU A 33 0.08 11.08 -7.21
CA LEU A 33 -0.58 9.94 -6.57
C LEU A 33 -1.92 9.66 -7.25
N LEU A 34 -2.02 8.55 -7.97
CA LEU A 34 -3.23 8.11 -8.64
C LEU A 34 -4.24 7.52 -7.66
N GLY A 35 -3.76 6.88 -6.60
CA GLY A 35 -4.56 6.33 -5.53
C GLY A 35 -3.74 5.45 -4.58
N VAL A 36 -4.41 4.97 -3.55
CA VAL A 36 -3.86 4.13 -2.50
C VAL A 36 -4.56 2.79 -2.50
N THR A 37 -3.79 1.72 -2.44
CA THR A 37 -4.33 0.39 -2.17
C THR A 37 -3.84 -0.11 -0.82
N THR A 38 -4.66 -0.91 -0.14
CA THR A 38 -4.32 -1.35 1.19
C THR A 38 -4.30 -2.86 1.30
N VAL A 39 -3.49 -3.35 2.21
CA VAL A 39 -3.32 -4.77 2.52
C VAL A 39 -3.31 -4.96 4.03
N SER A 40 -3.64 -6.15 4.50
CA SER A 40 -3.44 -6.50 5.90
C SER A 40 -1.95 -6.78 6.16
N GLY A 41 -1.41 -6.16 7.18
CA GLY A 41 -0.03 -6.31 7.63
C GLY A 41 0.12 -5.76 9.04
N ASN A 42 0.47 -4.48 9.19
CA ASN A 42 0.58 -3.82 10.50
C ASN A 42 -0.68 -3.98 11.37
N GLN A 43 -1.84 -4.03 10.70
CA GLN A 43 -3.14 -4.32 11.33
C GLN A 43 -4.06 -5.08 10.35
N THR A 44 -5.31 -5.31 10.77
CA THR A 44 -6.32 -5.90 9.88
C THR A 44 -6.60 -4.98 8.69
N LEU A 45 -7.06 -5.55 7.58
CA LEU A 45 -7.37 -4.78 6.37
C LEU A 45 -8.34 -3.61 6.64
N GLU A 46 -9.34 -3.85 7.49
CA GLU A 46 -10.33 -2.83 7.85
C GLU A 46 -9.66 -1.61 8.51
N LYS A 47 -8.71 -1.87 9.41
CA LYS A 47 -7.98 -0.81 10.12
C LYS A 47 -6.99 -0.10 9.20
N THR A 48 -6.21 -0.84 8.39
CA THR A 48 -5.25 -0.25 7.46
C THR A 48 -5.96 0.61 6.40
N THR A 49 -7.09 0.14 5.88
CA THR A 49 -7.92 0.89 4.94
C THR A 49 -8.50 2.16 5.59
N ALA A 50 -9.04 2.04 6.80
CA ALA A 50 -9.55 3.18 7.55
C ALA A 50 -8.45 4.21 7.81
N ASN A 51 -7.24 3.77 8.17
CA ASN A 51 -6.10 4.65 8.42
C ASN A 51 -5.66 5.38 7.15
N ALA A 52 -5.61 4.72 5.98
CA ALA A 52 -5.32 5.38 4.71
C ALA A 52 -6.30 6.54 4.44
N ILE A 53 -7.61 6.28 4.57
CA ILE A 53 -8.63 7.30 4.35
C ILE A 53 -8.51 8.43 5.38
N ARG A 54 -8.32 8.11 6.66
CA ARG A 54 -8.17 9.11 7.74
C ARG A 54 -6.98 10.05 7.53
N VAL A 55 -5.85 9.52 7.05
CA VAL A 55 -4.66 10.34 6.73
C VAL A 55 -4.97 11.27 5.56
N LEU A 56 -5.57 10.76 4.48
CA LEU A 56 -5.98 11.58 3.33
C LEU A 56 -6.99 12.65 3.71
N ASP A 57 -8.00 12.30 4.50
CA ASP A 57 -9.02 13.24 5.00
C ASP A 57 -8.38 14.35 5.84
N HIS A 58 -7.42 14.00 6.70
CA HIS A 58 -6.73 14.97 7.57
C HIS A 58 -5.97 16.05 6.79
N VAL A 59 -5.43 15.69 5.63
CA VAL A 59 -4.72 16.63 4.76
C VAL A 59 -5.57 17.20 3.63
N GLY A 60 -6.88 16.97 3.67
CA GLY A 60 -7.85 17.53 2.71
C GLY A 60 -7.76 16.92 1.31
N ARG A 61 -7.26 15.68 1.17
CA ARG A 61 -7.11 14.99 -0.10
C ARG A 61 -8.16 13.88 -0.28
N THR A 62 -9.41 14.25 -0.07
CA THR A 62 -10.55 13.32 -0.12
C THR A 62 -10.87 12.80 -1.52
N GLU A 63 -10.32 13.41 -2.55
CA GLU A 63 -10.44 12.99 -3.95
C GLU A 63 -9.58 11.78 -4.33
N ILE A 64 -8.53 11.47 -3.52
CA ILE A 64 -7.63 10.34 -3.81
C ILE A 64 -8.35 9.02 -3.50
N PRO A 65 -8.56 8.14 -4.48
CA PRO A 65 -9.24 6.87 -4.25
C PRO A 65 -8.42 5.94 -3.34
N VAL A 66 -9.14 5.15 -2.52
CA VAL A 66 -8.56 4.11 -1.67
C VAL A 66 -9.28 2.80 -1.94
N ALA A 67 -8.57 1.76 -2.37
CA ALA A 67 -9.14 0.44 -2.61
C ALA A 67 -8.57 -0.61 -1.63
N ALA A 68 -9.47 -1.37 -1.00
CA ALA A 68 -9.08 -2.43 -0.07
C ALA A 68 -8.68 -3.70 -0.83
N GLY A 69 -7.59 -4.34 -0.41
CA GLY A 69 -7.04 -5.53 -1.04
C GLY A 69 -7.12 -6.79 -0.19
N ALA A 70 -6.00 -7.49 -0.07
CA ALA A 70 -5.94 -8.79 0.59
C ALA A 70 -6.06 -8.67 2.12
N PRO A 71 -7.03 -9.38 2.76
CA PRO A 71 -7.23 -9.35 4.21
C PRO A 71 -6.26 -10.28 4.96
N ARG A 72 -5.46 -11.06 4.26
CA ARG A 72 -4.50 -12.02 4.82
C ARG A 72 -3.43 -12.41 3.81
N PRO A 73 -2.28 -12.94 4.27
CA PRO A 73 -1.28 -13.53 3.39
C PRO A 73 -1.84 -14.70 2.57
N LEU A 74 -1.18 -15.05 1.47
CA LEU A 74 -1.61 -16.15 0.58
C LEU A 74 -1.45 -17.54 1.25
N ILE A 75 -0.39 -17.72 2.01
CA ILE A 75 -0.02 -19.04 2.55
C ILE A 75 0.04 -19.04 4.08
N ARG A 76 0.67 -18.00 4.66
CA ARG A 76 0.88 -17.93 6.11
C ARG A 76 -0.36 -17.40 6.85
N GLU A 77 -0.45 -17.69 8.13
CA GLU A 77 -1.40 -17.01 9.01
C GLU A 77 -1.08 -15.52 9.11
N ARG A 78 -2.13 -14.72 9.31
CA ARG A 78 -1.98 -13.29 9.50
C ARG A 78 -1.30 -13.02 10.84
N HIS A 79 -0.25 -12.21 10.79
CA HIS A 79 0.38 -11.62 11.96
C HIS A 79 0.25 -10.10 11.86
N THR A 80 -0.11 -9.42 12.93
CA THR A 80 -0.20 -7.96 13.00
C THR A 80 0.90 -7.42 13.90
N ALA A 81 1.22 -6.14 13.76
CA ALA A 81 2.27 -5.46 14.52
C ALA A 81 1.65 -4.45 15.52
N ALA A 82 0.63 -4.88 16.27
CA ALA A 82 -0.04 -4.03 17.25
C ALA A 82 0.90 -3.55 18.35
N GLU A 83 1.94 -4.33 18.66
CA GLU A 83 3.01 -3.97 19.61
C GLU A 83 3.86 -2.77 19.16
N VAL A 84 3.87 -2.49 17.85
CA VAL A 84 4.64 -1.38 17.24
C VAL A 84 3.73 -0.20 16.92
N HIS A 85 2.59 -0.47 16.27
CA HIS A 85 1.71 0.56 15.72
C HIS A 85 0.46 0.82 16.56
N GLY A 86 0.27 0.07 17.65
CA GLY A 86 -0.89 0.16 18.54
C GLY A 86 -2.11 -0.57 18.00
N GLU A 87 -3.17 -0.59 18.80
CA GLU A 87 -4.39 -1.31 18.50
C GLU A 87 -5.14 -0.77 17.27
N SER A 88 -5.04 0.53 16.99
CA SER A 88 -5.61 1.11 15.78
C SER A 88 -4.71 0.93 14.55
N GLY A 89 -3.44 0.58 14.75
CA GLY A 89 -2.40 0.59 13.73
C GLY A 89 -1.80 1.98 13.50
N LEU A 90 -2.36 3.01 14.13
CA LEU A 90 -1.90 4.39 14.04
C LEU A 90 -2.17 5.11 15.38
N ASP A 91 -1.77 4.48 16.49
CA ASP A 91 -1.98 5.04 17.81
C ASP A 91 -1.12 6.29 18.03
N GLY A 92 -1.68 7.26 18.74
CA GLY A 92 -1.06 8.57 19.01
C GLY A 92 -1.90 9.71 18.47
N PRO A 93 -1.93 9.98 17.17
CA PRO A 93 -2.76 11.05 16.63
C PRO A 93 -4.26 10.72 16.73
N ARG A 94 -5.04 11.72 17.16
CA ARG A 94 -6.50 11.60 17.23
C ARG A 94 -7.11 12.03 15.90
N LEU A 95 -7.10 11.13 14.93
CA LEU A 95 -7.77 11.36 13.65
C LEU A 95 -9.26 11.04 13.75
N PRO A 96 -10.14 11.83 13.12
CA PRO A 96 -11.55 11.51 13.01
C PRO A 96 -11.80 10.16 12.32
N PRO A 97 -12.99 9.57 12.46
CA PRO A 97 -13.38 8.43 11.64
C PRO A 97 -13.27 8.75 10.14
N PRO A 98 -13.07 7.73 9.27
CA PRO A 98 -13.05 7.94 7.83
C PRO A 98 -14.30 8.67 7.34
N SER A 99 -14.13 9.66 6.46
CA SER A 99 -15.24 10.45 5.92
C SER A 99 -16.02 9.70 4.83
N ARG A 100 -15.46 8.62 4.30
CA ARG A 100 -16.00 7.87 3.16
C ARG A 100 -15.65 6.37 3.26
N ALA A 101 -16.36 5.58 2.46
CA ALA A 101 -16.00 4.18 2.21
C ALA A 101 -14.83 4.08 1.21
N PRO A 102 -14.08 2.96 1.21
CA PRO A 102 -13.15 2.65 0.12
C PRO A 102 -13.89 2.38 -1.19
N GLU A 103 -13.14 2.32 -2.29
CA GLU A 103 -13.66 1.92 -3.59
C GLU A 103 -14.36 0.54 -3.49
N PRO A 104 -15.48 0.34 -4.19
CA PRO A 104 -16.27 -0.89 -4.10
C PRO A 104 -15.66 -2.09 -4.85
N VAL A 105 -14.41 -1.97 -5.29
CA VAL A 105 -13.66 -2.99 -6.02
C VAL A 105 -12.41 -3.40 -5.27
N HIS A 106 -11.96 -4.62 -5.49
CA HIS A 106 -10.72 -5.11 -4.86
C HIS A 106 -9.49 -4.36 -5.39
N ALA A 107 -8.48 -4.14 -4.53
CA ALA A 107 -7.28 -3.39 -4.86
C ALA A 107 -6.60 -3.83 -6.17
N ILE A 108 -6.49 -5.13 -6.43
CA ILE A 108 -5.82 -5.61 -7.65
C ILE A 108 -6.62 -5.29 -8.93
N ASP A 109 -7.94 -5.33 -8.86
CA ASP A 109 -8.80 -4.97 -9.98
C ASP A 109 -8.75 -3.45 -10.21
N TRP A 110 -8.69 -2.68 -9.12
CA TRP A 110 -8.51 -1.23 -9.16
C TRP A 110 -7.15 -0.84 -9.76
N ILE A 111 -6.04 -1.48 -9.30
CA ILE A 111 -4.69 -1.24 -9.86
C ILE A 111 -4.69 -1.55 -11.36
N ALA A 112 -5.18 -2.75 -11.74
CA ALA A 112 -5.16 -3.19 -13.14
C ALA A 112 -5.92 -2.22 -14.05
N SER A 113 -7.11 -1.78 -13.63
CA SER A 113 -7.91 -0.82 -14.40
C SER A 113 -7.24 0.56 -14.47
N THR A 114 -6.68 1.05 -13.37
CA THR A 114 -6.00 2.35 -13.29
C THR A 114 -4.73 2.36 -14.15
N VAL A 115 -3.89 1.33 -14.05
CA VAL A 115 -2.68 1.20 -14.87
C VAL A 115 -3.03 1.10 -16.35
N SER A 116 -4.07 0.34 -16.71
CA SER A 116 -4.51 0.20 -18.09
C SER A 116 -5.06 1.51 -18.69
N ALA A 117 -5.72 2.32 -17.87
CA ALA A 117 -6.29 3.61 -18.27
C ALA A 117 -5.27 4.76 -18.25
N SER A 118 -4.13 4.60 -17.57
CA SER A 118 -3.13 5.66 -17.45
C SER A 118 -2.49 5.95 -18.82
N PRO A 119 -2.36 7.23 -19.21
CA PRO A 119 -1.66 7.60 -20.44
C PRO A 119 -0.15 7.36 -20.33
N ASP A 120 0.41 7.45 -19.12
CA ASP A 120 1.82 7.30 -18.81
C ASP A 120 2.09 6.00 -18.05
N PRO A 121 3.29 5.42 -18.16
CA PRO A 121 3.69 4.29 -17.33
C PRO A 121 3.57 4.62 -15.82
N VAL A 122 3.10 3.66 -15.04
CA VAL A 122 2.83 3.84 -13.61
C VAL A 122 3.91 3.17 -12.76
N THR A 123 4.39 3.85 -11.73
CA THR A 123 5.20 3.25 -10.68
C THR A 123 4.31 2.73 -9.57
N LEU A 124 4.36 1.42 -9.31
CA LEU A 124 3.72 0.80 -8.16
C LEU A 124 4.69 0.79 -6.98
N VAL A 125 4.38 1.54 -5.93
CA VAL A 125 5.18 1.59 -4.69
C VAL A 125 4.48 0.72 -3.65
N ALA A 126 5.14 -0.34 -3.19
CA ALA A 126 4.62 -1.27 -2.20
C ALA A 126 5.44 -1.15 -0.91
N THR A 127 4.85 -0.56 0.11
CA THR A 127 5.43 -0.43 1.46
C THR A 127 4.89 -1.48 2.42
N GLY A 128 3.71 -2.03 2.12
CA GLY A 128 3.09 -3.14 2.85
C GLY A 128 3.50 -4.52 2.35
N PRO A 129 2.93 -5.59 2.93
CA PRO A 129 3.12 -6.96 2.46
C PRO A 129 2.74 -7.12 0.99
N LEU A 130 3.56 -7.82 0.21
CA LEU A 130 3.42 -7.92 -1.26
C LEU A 130 2.27 -8.81 -1.73
N THR A 131 1.28 -9.09 -0.90
CA THR A 131 0.15 -9.97 -1.24
C THR A 131 -0.66 -9.42 -2.41
N ASN A 132 -0.96 -8.11 -2.41
CA ASN A 132 -1.64 -7.47 -3.53
C ASN A 132 -0.81 -7.51 -4.80
N VAL A 133 0.49 -7.24 -4.70
CA VAL A 133 1.42 -7.26 -5.85
C VAL A 133 1.48 -8.66 -6.47
N GLY A 134 1.62 -9.70 -5.64
CA GLY A 134 1.65 -11.08 -6.11
C GLY A 134 0.34 -11.49 -6.79
N LEU A 135 -0.80 -11.15 -6.19
CA LEU A 135 -2.13 -11.40 -6.77
C LEU A 135 -2.34 -10.62 -8.08
N LEU A 136 -1.91 -9.36 -8.13
CA LEU A 136 -1.99 -8.53 -9.33
C LEU A 136 -1.26 -9.17 -10.50
N LEU A 137 0.01 -9.49 -10.33
CA LEU A 137 0.84 -10.08 -11.40
C LEU A 137 0.36 -11.47 -11.81
N ALA A 138 -0.19 -12.26 -10.87
CA ALA A 138 -0.75 -13.57 -11.18
C ALA A 138 -2.06 -13.48 -11.97
N ARG A 139 -2.92 -12.51 -11.65
CA ARG A 139 -4.24 -12.37 -12.26
C ARG A 139 -4.24 -11.52 -13.54
N TYR A 140 -3.38 -10.50 -13.59
CA TYR A 140 -3.28 -9.51 -14.64
C TYR A 140 -1.85 -9.37 -15.14
N PRO A 141 -1.25 -10.45 -15.73
CA PRO A 141 0.16 -10.41 -16.15
C PRO A 141 0.45 -9.31 -17.19
N GLU A 142 -0.54 -8.90 -17.95
CA GLU A 142 -0.44 -7.81 -18.93
C GLU A 142 -0.12 -6.45 -18.32
N VAL A 143 -0.42 -6.25 -17.03
CA VAL A 143 -0.13 -5.00 -16.31
C VAL A 143 1.38 -4.74 -16.25
N GLU A 144 2.22 -5.79 -16.24
CA GLU A 144 3.68 -5.66 -16.19
C GLU A 144 4.21 -4.74 -17.29
N SER A 145 3.70 -4.86 -18.51
CA SER A 145 4.12 -4.05 -19.66
C SER A 145 3.75 -2.56 -19.56
N ARG A 146 2.87 -2.21 -18.64
CA ARG A 146 2.37 -0.85 -18.38
C ARG A 146 2.95 -0.23 -17.11
N LEU A 147 3.64 -1.02 -16.30
CA LEU A 147 4.36 -0.53 -15.14
C LEU A 147 5.74 -0.02 -15.55
N GLU A 148 6.09 1.19 -15.13
CA GLU A 148 7.46 1.71 -15.21
C GLU A 148 8.40 0.87 -14.35
N ARG A 149 7.96 0.61 -13.12
CA ARG A 149 8.66 -0.21 -12.12
C ARG A 149 7.77 -0.55 -10.95
N ILE A 150 8.20 -1.55 -10.18
CA ILE A 150 7.70 -1.82 -8.84
C ILE A 150 8.81 -1.45 -7.86
N VAL A 151 8.52 -0.52 -6.95
CA VAL A 151 9.41 -0.12 -5.85
C VAL A 151 8.84 -0.71 -4.58
N LEU A 152 9.60 -1.54 -3.89
CA LEU A 152 9.11 -2.20 -2.69
C LEU A 152 10.01 -1.94 -1.48
N MET A 153 9.41 -1.83 -0.32
CA MET A 153 10.06 -1.90 0.98
C MET A 153 9.79 -3.29 1.55
N GLY A 154 10.84 -4.08 1.70
CA GLY A 154 10.70 -5.44 2.23
C GLY A 154 11.89 -6.31 1.92
N GLY A 155 11.95 -7.43 2.61
CA GLY A 155 13.07 -8.34 2.55
C GLY A 155 14.25 -7.91 3.41
N ALA A 156 15.15 -8.87 3.65
CA ALA A 156 16.40 -8.63 4.35
C ALA A 156 17.49 -9.50 3.75
N ILE A 157 18.72 -9.02 3.80
CA ILE A 157 19.91 -9.81 3.50
C ILE A 157 20.43 -10.35 4.83
N GLY A 158 20.17 -11.64 5.11
CA GLY A 158 20.48 -12.27 6.38
C GLY A 158 19.30 -12.20 7.35
N GLU A 159 19.46 -11.53 8.49
CA GLU A 159 18.42 -11.38 9.51
C GLU A 159 17.55 -10.14 9.23
N GLY A 160 16.25 -10.29 9.40
CA GLY A 160 15.29 -9.19 9.35
C GLY A 160 14.99 -8.60 10.72
N ASN A 161 14.09 -7.61 10.77
CA ASN A 161 13.69 -6.93 12.01
C ASN A 161 13.00 -7.88 13.01
N THR A 162 12.38 -8.94 12.52
CA THR A 162 11.74 -9.96 13.35
C THR A 162 12.15 -11.35 12.89
N THR A 163 12.36 -12.25 13.84
CA THR A 163 12.69 -13.66 13.56
C THR A 163 11.44 -14.53 13.58
N PRO A 164 11.39 -15.60 12.79
CA PRO A 164 12.19 -15.90 11.60
C PRO A 164 11.47 -15.46 10.34
N ALA A 165 11.77 -14.34 9.80
CA ALA A 165 11.25 -13.98 8.50
C ALA A 165 9.80 -13.45 8.46
N ALA A 166 9.52 -12.41 9.21
CA ALA A 166 8.53 -11.41 8.78
C ALA A 166 8.99 -10.68 7.49
N THR A 167 10.09 -11.11 6.95
CA THR A 167 10.63 -10.69 5.67
C THR A 167 9.87 -11.42 4.59
N GLY A 168 8.81 -10.82 4.11
CA GLY A 168 7.86 -11.44 3.18
C GLY A 168 8.45 -12.06 1.92
N ILE A 169 9.73 -11.96 1.67
CA ILE A 169 10.34 -12.43 0.42
C ILE A 169 11.60 -13.27 0.64
N SER A 170 12.31 -13.13 1.72
CA SER A 170 13.46 -13.99 1.97
C SER A 170 13.02 -15.33 2.58
N GLY A 171 12.20 -16.09 1.84
CA GLY A 171 11.94 -17.47 2.16
C GLY A 171 13.24 -18.25 2.06
N ARG A 172 13.93 -18.47 3.19
CA ARG A 172 14.69 -19.71 3.29
C ARG A 172 13.69 -20.81 3.62
N PRO A 173 13.58 -21.86 2.80
CA PRO A 173 12.95 -23.08 3.27
C PRO A 173 13.84 -23.62 4.40
N THR A 174 13.28 -23.83 5.55
CA THR A 174 13.81 -24.73 6.58
C THR A 174 13.35 -26.13 6.25
#